data_27aaae81c15030d6735023e9e58ad36b
#
_entry.id   27aaae81c15030d6735023e9e58ad36b
#
_cell.length_a   1.000
_cell.length_b   1.000
_cell.length_c   1.000
_cell.angle_alpha   90.00
_cell.angle_beta   90.00
_cell.angle_gamma   90.00
#
_symmetry.space_group_name_H-M   'P 1'
#
loop_
_entity.id
_entity.type
_entity.pdbx_description
1 polymer ?
#
loop_
_entity_poly.entity_id
_entity_poly.type
_entity_poly.pdbx_seq_one_letter_code
_entity_poly.pdbx_strand_id
1 'polypeptide(L)' 'MKVDPKRASEIVASPNMVNVTYNGIPIYIESIMGDNATALVHPMDQPKKQQKVSIASLIEQ' A
#
# COMPACT_ATOMS: atom_id res chain seq x y z
N MET A 1 -11.27 -2.44 -4.99
CA MET A 1 -11.42 -0.98 -5.20
C MET A 1 -10.04 -0.35 -5.29
N LYS A 2 -9.84 0.53 -6.25
CA LYS A 2 -8.53 1.18 -6.39
C LYS A 2 -8.25 2.10 -5.21
N VAL A 3 -6.99 2.11 -4.78
CA VAL A 3 -6.54 2.96 -3.69
C VAL A 3 -6.06 4.28 -4.29
N ASP A 4 -6.57 5.41 -3.76
CA ASP A 4 -6.07 6.73 -4.12
C ASP A 4 -5.15 7.26 -3.01
N PRO A 5 -4.43 8.37 -3.23
CA PRO A 5 -3.49 8.86 -2.22
C PRO A 5 -4.15 9.17 -0.87
N LYS A 6 -5.37 9.69 -0.88
CA LYS A 6 -6.08 9.99 0.35
C LYS A 6 -6.43 8.71 1.10
N ARG A 7 -6.94 7.70 0.36
CA ARG A 7 -7.28 6.42 0.98
C ARG A 7 -6.03 5.71 1.49
N ALA A 8 -4.91 5.79 0.74
CA ALA A 8 -3.66 5.20 1.18
C ALA A 8 -3.19 5.80 2.52
N SER A 9 -3.32 7.12 2.67
CA SER A 9 -2.98 7.77 3.95
C SER A 9 -3.88 7.28 5.07
N GLU A 10 -5.16 7.09 4.80
CA GLU A 10 -6.10 6.56 5.79
C GLU A 10 -5.72 5.14 6.20
N ILE A 11 -5.33 4.31 5.22
CA ILE A 11 -4.95 2.93 5.49
C ILE A 11 -3.70 2.89 6.39
N VAL A 12 -2.71 3.71 6.08
CA VAL A 12 -1.47 3.76 6.86
C VAL A 12 -1.75 4.21 8.30
N ALA A 13 -2.67 5.16 8.47
CA ALA A 13 -3.01 5.69 9.78
C ALA A 13 -3.99 4.80 10.56
N SER A 14 -4.62 3.83 9.91
CA SER A 14 -5.63 2.98 10.53
C SER A 14 -5.00 2.06 11.56
N PRO A 15 -5.59 1.92 12.76
CA PRO A 15 -5.13 0.93 13.73
C PRO A 15 -5.51 -0.50 13.34
N ASN A 16 -6.41 -0.67 12.37
CA ASN A 16 -6.84 -1.97 11.89
C ASN A 16 -6.17 -2.26 10.56
N MET A 17 -5.83 -3.55 10.35
CA MET A 17 -5.22 -3.95 9.09
C MET A 17 -6.25 -3.89 7.96
N VAL A 18 -5.84 -3.27 6.85
CA VAL A 18 -6.66 -3.19 5.66
C VAL A 18 -6.01 -4.05 4.57
N ASN A 19 -6.81 -4.91 3.93
CA ASN A 19 -6.29 -5.82 2.91
C ASN A 19 -6.10 -5.08 1.59
N VAL A 20 -4.85 -4.99 1.15
CA VAL A 20 -4.47 -4.33 -0.11
C VAL A 20 -3.61 -5.30 -0.90
N THR A 21 -3.81 -5.33 -2.22
CA THR A 21 -2.99 -6.15 -3.11
C THR A 21 -2.30 -5.30 -4.17
N TYR A 22 -1.17 -5.81 -4.65
CA TYR A 22 -0.44 -5.24 -5.77
C TYR A 22 -0.17 -6.38 -6.75
N ASN A 23 -0.74 -6.27 -7.96
CA ASN A 23 -0.68 -7.33 -8.98
C ASN A 23 -1.18 -8.67 -8.42
N GLY A 24 -2.23 -8.62 -7.61
CA GLY A 24 -2.82 -9.81 -7.01
C GLY A 24 -2.08 -10.37 -5.79
N ILE A 25 -0.98 -9.73 -5.40
CA ILE A 25 -0.17 -10.18 -4.26
C ILE A 25 -0.54 -9.35 -3.04
N PRO A 26 -0.95 -9.97 -1.91
CA PRO A 26 -1.22 -9.21 -0.68
C PRO A 26 0.03 -8.47 -0.22
N ILE A 27 -0.11 -7.17 0.04
CA ILE A 27 1.00 -6.34 0.48
C ILE A 27 0.59 -5.52 1.71
N TYR A 28 1.60 -4.98 2.37
CA TYR A 28 1.43 -4.04 3.47
C TYR A 28 2.02 -2.70 3.06
N ILE A 29 1.27 -1.62 3.25
CA ILE A 29 1.74 -0.27 2.96
C ILE A 29 2.49 0.23 4.19
N GLU A 30 3.79 0.48 4.05
CA GLU A 30 4.60 0.97 5.16
C GLU A 30 4.53 2.48 5.28
N SER A 31 4.58 3.19 4.16
CA SER A 31 4.53 4.65 4.17
C SER A 31 4.16 5.18 2.80
N ILE A 32 3.80 6.46 2.77
CA ILE A 32 3.49 7.18 1.53
C ILE A 32 4.66 8.13 1.26
N MET A 33 5.14 8.13 0.01
CA MET A 33 6.24 9.01 -0.37
C MET A 33 5.76 10.46 -0.43
N GLY A 34 6.72 11.37 -0.46
CA GLY A 34 6.41 12.80 -0.42
C GLY A 34 5.66 13.34 -1.63
N ASP A 35 5.64 12.60 -2.75
CA ASP A 35 4.89 13.01 -3.95
C ASP A 35 3.40 12.64 -3.86
N ASN A 36 2.98 11.95 -2.81
CA ASN A 36 1.60 11.47 -2.61
C ASN A 36 1.10 10.57 -3.75
N ALA A 37 2.02 10.03 -4.56
CA ALA A 37 1.66 9.17 -5.68
C ALA A 37 2.33 7.81 -5.58
N THR A 38 3.31 7.66 -4.71
CA THR A 38 4.11 6.46 -4.55
C THR A 38 4.03 5.98 -3.11
N ALA A 39 3.94 4.67 -2.92
CA ALA A 39 3.93 4.07 -1.59
C ALA A 39 5.07 3.09 -1.45
N LEU A 40 5.62 3.00 -0.24
CA LEU A 40 6.59 1.97 0.12
C LEU A 40 5.79 0.79 0.66
N VAL A 41 5.93 -0.36 0.02
CA VAL A 41 5.16 -1.55 0.36
C VAL A 41 6.06 -2.77 0.44
N HIS A 42 5.55 -3.83 1.06
CA HIS A 42 6.22 -5.13 1.01
C HIS A 42 5.17 -6.24 0.99
N PRO A 43 5.49 -7.41 0.39
CA PRO A 43 4.59 -8.56 0.48
C PRO A 43 4.39 -8.97 1.92
N MET A 44 3.18 -9.42 2.27
CA MET A 44 2.85 -9.78 3.65
C MET A 44 3.75 -10.88 4.19
N ASP A 45 4.19 -11.80 3.34
CA ASP A 45 5.04 -12.93 3.72
C ASP A 45 6.54 -12.64 3.57
N GLN A 46 6.91 -11.45 3.07
CA GLN A 46 8.32 -11.10 2.83
C GLN A 46 8.58 -9.66 3.26
N PRO A 47 8.58 -9.39 4.57
CA PRO A 47 8.67 -8.01 5.06
C PRO A 47 9.99 -7.30 4.70
N LYS A 48 11.01 -8.05 4.31
CA LYS A 48 12.29 -7.45 3.92
C LYS A 48 12.35 -7.06 2.45
N LYS A 49 11.34 -7.43 1.65
CA LYS A 49 11.31 -7.10 0.23
C LYS A 49 10.50 -5.83 -0.01
N GLN A 50 10.98 -4.73 0.54
CA GLN A 50 10.34 -3.44 0.36
C GLN A 50 10.53 -2.93 -1.05
N GLN A 51 9.48 -2.32 -1.61
CA GLN A 51 9.58 -1.69 -2.92
C GLN A 51 8.66 -0.49 -2.99
N LYS A 52 9.02 0.44 -3.86
CA LYS A 52 8.20 1.62 -4.12
C LYS A 52 7.31 1.34 -5.32
N VAL A 53 6.02 1.54 -5.16
CA VAL A 53 5.05 1.28 -6.22
C VAL A 53 4.09 2.45 -6.33
N SER A 54 3.48 2.60 -7.50
CA SER A 54 2.46 3.63 -7.70
C SER A 54 1.21 3.27 -6.87
N ILE A 55 0.70 4.25 -6.13
CA ILE A 55 -0.52 4.07 -5.35
C ILE A 55 -1.68 3.67 -6.27
N ALA A 56 -1.70 4.19 -7.49
CA ALA A 56 -2.75 3.86 -8.46
C ALA A 56 -2.74 2.38 -8.86
N SER A 57 -1.66 1.65 -8.59
CA SER A 57 -1.57 0.21 -8.88
C SER A 57 -2.08 -0.66 -7.75
N LEU A 58 -2.43 -0.07 -6.61
CA LEU A 58 -2.88 -0.83 -5.44
C LEU A 58 -4.39 -1.04 -5.50
N ILE A 59 -4.83 -2.21 -5.05
CA ILE A 59 -6.25 -2.58 -5.01
C ILE A 59 -6.62 -2.93 -3.58
N GLU A 60 -7.62 -2.25 -3.05
CA GLU A 60 -8.16 -2.56 -1.74
C GLU A 60 -9.21 -3.67 -1.89
N GLN A 61 -9.07 -4.72 -1.10
CA GLN A 61 -10.00 -5.85 -1.13
C GLN A 61 -11.26 -5.59 -0.31
#